data_161932a5853968c7af40c84ef5d75e4e
#
_entry.id   161932a5853968c7af40c84ef5d75e4e
#
_cell.length_a   1.000
_cell.length_b   1.000
_cell.length_c   1.000
_cell.angle_alpha   90.00
_cell.angle_beta   90.00
_cell.angle_gamma   90.00
#
_symmetry.space_group_name_H-M   'P 1'
#
loop_
_entity.id
_entity.type
_entity.pdbx_description
1 polymer ?
#
loop_
_entity_poly.entity_id
_entity_poly.type
_entity_poly.pdbx_seq_one_letter_code
_entity_poly.pdbx_strand_id
1 'polypeptide(L)'
;MTNETLQTIRSRRSCRAYKPQQITDAELDAVLEAGTYAASAMGRQSAKIVVVQDAATRAQLTRMNAAVMGADSDPMYGAPTILVVLADAHANCA
;
A
#
# COMPACT_ATOMS: atom_id res chain seq x y z
N MET A 1 -22.35 4.25 20.06
CA MET A 1 -22.30 2.90 19.49
C MET A 1 -20.84 2.47 19.31
N THR A 2 -20.48 1.27 19.70
CA THR A 2 -19.13 0.75 19.55
C THR A 2 -19.21 -0.67 18.99
N ASN A 3 -18.42 -0.95 17.96
CA ASN A 3 -18.23 -2.29 17.41
C ASN A 3 -16.78 -2.42 16.92
N GLU A 4 -16.42 -3.61 16.50
CA GLU A 4 -15.05 -3.93 16.09
C GLU A 4 -14.58 -3.04 14.93
N THR A 5 -15.45 -2.80 13.95
CA THR A 5 -15.13 -1.94 12.80
C THR A 5 -14.80 -0.52 13.24
N LEU A 6 -15.64 0.07 14.09
CA LEU A 6 -15.40 1.42 14.60
C LEU A 6 -14.14 1.49 15.46
N GLN A 7 -13.89 0.46 16.26
CA GLN A 7 -12.66 0.39 17.06
C GLN A 7 -11.42 0.36 16.19
N THR A 8 -11.44 -0.42 15.11
CA THR A 8 -10.34 -0.50 14.16
C THR A 8 -10.07 0.85 13.51
N ILE A 9 -11.10 1.53 13.07
CA ILE A 9 -10.99 2.86 12.46
C ILE A 9 -10.38 3.85 13.45
N ARG A 10 -10.84 3.85 14.71
CA ARG A 10 -10.38 4.78 15.74
C ARG A 10 -8.94 4.50 16.19
N SER A 11 -8.54 3.24 16.25
CA SER A 11 -7.21 2.84 16.72
C SER A 11 -6.15 2.89 15.64
N ARG A 12 -6.53 3.03 14.38
CA ARG A 12 -5.60 3.12 13.27
C ARG A 12 -4.62 4.28 13.46
N ARG A 13 -3.38 4.04 13.14
CA ARG A 13 -2.34 5.08 13.12
C ARG A 13 -1.56 4.96 11.82
N SER A 14 -1.02 6.07 11.36
CA SER A 14 -0.06 6.06 10.26
C SER A 14 1.23 5.42 10.76
N CYS A 15 1.67 4.37 10.08
CA CYS A 15 2.90 3.68 10.44
C CYS A 15 4.04 4.21 9.57
N ARG A 16 5.10 4.73 10.20
CA ARG A 16 6.27 5.28 9.52
C ARG A 16 7.56 4.65 9.99
N ALA A 17 7.47 3.47 10.59
CA ALA A 17 8.62 2.66 10.97
C ALA A 17 8.21 1.20 10.83
N TYR A 18 9.04 0.42 10.17
CA TYR A 18 8.74 -0.98 9.85
C TYR A 18 9.85 -1.88 10.35
N LYS A 19 9.47 -3.09 10.74
CA LYS A 19 10.44 -4.13 11.06
C LYS A 19 11.13 -4.60 9.78
N PRO A 20 12.42 -5.02 9.85
CA PRO A 20 13.09 -5.57 8.67
C PRO A 20 12.55 -6.92 8.24
N GLN A 21 11.82 -7.60 9.12
CA GLN A 21 11.23 -8.90 8.85
C GLN A 21 10.13 -8.81 7.81
N GLN A 22 10.19 -9.69 6.82
CA GLN A 22 9.15 -9.77 5.79
C GLN A 22 7.87 -10.35 6.38
N ILE A 23 6.72 -9.89 5.88
CA ILE A 23 5.43 -10.45 6.27
C ILE A 23 5.27 -11.85 5.67
N THR A 24 4.43 -12.67 6.31
CA THR A 24 4.13 -14.01 5.82
C THR A 24 3.23 -13.94 4.59
N ASP A 25 3.21 -15.01 3.81
CA ASP A 25 2.31 -15.10 2.64
C ASP A 25 0.85 -14.99 3.06
N ALA A 26 0.48 -15.58 4.19
CA ALA A 26 -0.89 -15.51 4.71
C ALA A 26 -1.28 -14.07 5.08
N GLU A 27 -0.36 -13.33 5.70
CA GLU A 27 -0.60 -11.92 6.03
C GLU A 27 -0.74 -11.07 4.77
N LEU A 28 0.13 -11.29 3.78
CA LEU A 28 0.08 -10.60 2.50
C LEU A 28 -1.25 -10.88 1.79
N ASP A 29 -1.67 -12.14 1.75
CA ASP A 29 -2.92 -12.54 1.12
C ASP A 29 -4.12 -11.86 1.78
N ALA A 30 -4.12 -11.73 3.10
CA ALA A 30 -5.18 -11.04 3.84
C ALA A 30 -5.27 -9.56 3.46
N VAL A 31 -4.12 -8.89 3.37
CA VAL A 31 -4.05 -7.48 2.97
C VAL A 31 -4.53 -7.29 1.53
N LEU A 32 -4.10 -8.15 0.62
CA LEU A 32 -4.51 -8.08 -0.79
C LEU A 32 -6.00 -8.35 -0.95
N GLU A 33 -6.54 -9.33 -0.23
CA GLU A 33 -7.97 -9.59 -0.23
C GLU A 33 -8.76 -8.37 0.23
N ALA A 34 -8.35 -7.76 1.34
CA ALA A 34 -8.99 -6.54 1.84
C ALA A 34 -8.98 -5.43 0.78
N GLY A 35 -7.87 -5.29 0.07
CA GLY A 35 -7.72 -4.31 -1.01
C GLY A 35 -8.71 -4.52 -2.16
N THR A 36 -9.06 -5.77 -2.46
CA THR A 36 -10.00 -6.08 -3.55
C THR A 36 -11.43 -5.65 -3.23
N TYR A 37 -11.73 -5.43 -1.95
CA TYR A 37 -13.06 -4.98 -1.52
C TYR A 37 -13.13 -3.46 -1.34
N ALA A 38 -12.07 -2.74 -1.63
CA ALA A 38 -12.10 -1.29 -1.58
C ALA A 38 -13.07 -0.74 -2.62
N ALA A 39 -13.77 0.33 -2.25
CA ALA A 39 -14.69 1.00 -3.17
C ALA A 39 -13.95 1.58 -4.36
N SER A 40 -14.55 1.51 -5.53
CA SER A 40 -14.03 2.15 -6.74
C SER A 40 -15.11 2.99 -7.38
N ALA A 41 -14.69 3.96 -8.22
CA ALA A 41 -15.64 4.84 -8.91
C ALA A 41 -16.59 4.01 -9.76
N MET A 42 -17.89 4.17 -9.53
CA MET A 42 -18.97 3.49 -10.25
C MET A 42 -18.82 1.96 -10.25
N GLY A 43 -18.12 1.40 -9.27
CA GLY A 43 -17.93 -0.05 -9.14
C GLY A 43 -17.06 -0.67 -10.22
N ARG A 44 -16.25 0.12 -10.92
CA ARG A 44 -15.48 -0.36 -12.08
C ARG A 44 -14.34 -1.31 -11.74
N GLN A 45 -13.86 -1.29 -10.50
CA GLN A 45 -12.79 -2.17 -10.04
C GLN A 45 -11.55 -2.12 -10.94
N SER A 46 -11.18 -0.90 -11.39
CA SER A 46 -10.08 -0.70 -12.35
C SER A 46 -8.70 -0.81 -11.73
N ALA A 47 -8.59 -0.77 -10.42
CA ALA A 47 -7.30 -0.79 -9.74
C ALA A 47 -6.65 -2.17 -9.82
N LYS A 48 -5.33 -2.16 -10.00
CA LYS A 48 -4.48 -3.36 -9.92
C LYS A 48 -3.45 -3.14 -8.84
N ILE A 49 -3.15 -4.17 -8.07
CA ILE A 49 -2.16 -4.10 -7.01
C ILE A 49 -0.95 -4.92 -7.43
N VAL A 50 0.21 -4.27 -7.46
CA VAL A 50 1.49 -4.93 -7.73
C VAL A 50 2.26 -5.04 -6.43
N VAL A 51 2.67 -6.24 -6.08
CA VAL A 51 3.43 -6.51 -4.86
C VAL A 51 4.92 -6.49 -5.17
N VAL A 52 5.67 -5.66 -4.48
CA VAL A 52 7.11 -5.52 -4.67
C VAL A 52 7.82 -5.88 -3.37
N GLN A 53 8.57 -6.99 -3.38
CA GLN A 53 9.34 -7.46 -2.24
C GLN A 53 10.83 -7.56 -2.56
N ASP A 54 11.21 -7.56 -3.83
CA ASP A 54 12.60 -7.59 -4.25
C ASP A 54 13.35 -6.35 -3.78
N ALA A 55 14.48 -6.55 -3.10
CA ALA A 55 15.23 -5.46 -2.48
C ALA A 55 15.72 -4.43 -3.49
N ALA A 56 16.21 -4.86 -4.65
CA ALA A 56 16.72 -3.95 -5.68
C ALA A 56 15.59 -3.11 -6.27
N THR A 57 14.44 -3.73 -6.54
CA THR A 57 13.26 -3.04 -7.08
C THR A 57 12.70 -2.05 -6.06
N ARG A 58 12.64 -2.45 -4.77
CA ARG A 58 12.19 -1.56 -3.70
C ARG A 58 13.10 -0.33 -3.59
N ALA A 59 14.42 -0.53 -3.67
CA ALA A 59 15.37 0.57 -3.62
C ALA A 59 15.17 1.54 -4.79
N GLN A 60 14.91 1.02 -5.98
CA GLN A 60 14.65 1.85 -7.16
C GLN A 60 13.36 2.65 -7.01
N LEU A 61 12.29 2.04 -6.55
CA LEU A 61 11.02 2.73 -6.29
C LEU A 61 11.18 3.83 -5.25
N THR A 62 11.93 3.56 -4.19
CA THR A 62 12.23 4.54 -3.15
C THR A 62 12.92 5.77 -3.74
N ARG A 63 13.96 5.55 -4.57
CA ARG A 63 14.68 6.66 -5.21
C ARG A 63 13.78 7.46 -6.16
N MET A 64 12.96 6.78 -6.94
CA MET A 64 12.05 7.45 -7.88
C MET A 64 11.01 8.30 -7.16
N ASN A 65 10.42 7.77 -6.08
CA ASN A 65 9.44 8.52 -5.30
C ASN A 65 10.09 9.70 -4.55
N ALA A 66 11.28 9.51 -3.99
CA ALA A 66 12.01 10.59 -3.33
C ALA A 66 12.30 11.72 -4.30
N ALA A 67 12.69 11.39 -5.54
CA ALA A 67 12.97 12.39 -6.57
C ALA A 67 11.71 13.20 -6.93
N VAL A 68 10.57 12.53 -7.07
CA VAL A 68 9.29 13.21 -7.36
C VAL A 68 8.87 14.12 -6.21
N MET A 69 9.08 13.69 -4.98
CA MET A 69 8.71 14.45 -3.79
C MET A 69 9.72 15.57 -3.46
N GLY A 70 10.89 15.55 -4.08
CA GLY A 70 11.99 16.45 -3.71
C GLY A 70 12.55 16.18 -2.32
N ALA A 71 12.45 14.93 -1.86
CA ALA A 71 12.86 14.54 -0.51
C ALA A 71 14.22 13.84 -0.52
N ASP A 72 15.01 14.05 0.55
CA ASP A 72 16.28 13.35 0.75
C ASP A 72 16.12 12.07 1.57
N SER A 73 14.95 11.86 2.15
CA SER A 73 14.66 10.72 3.00
C SER A 73 13.95 9.61 2.22
N ASP A 74 13.86 8.43 2.83
CA ASP A 74 13.14 7.28 2.27
C ASP A 74 11.63 7.46 2.49
N PRO A 75 10.83 7.72 1.43
CA PRO A 75 9.38 7.87 1.56
C PRO A 75 8.66 6.57 1.90
N MET A 76 9.34 5.43 1.77
CA MET A 76 8.78 4.11 2.10
C MET A 76 9.16 3.63 3.49
N TYR A 77 9.96 4.43 4.21
CA TYR A 77 10.37 4.14 5.60
C TYR A 77 10.99 2.75 5.79
N GLY A 78 11.69 2.25 4.77
CA GLY A 78 12.33 0.94 4.83
C GLY A 78 11.39 -0.25 4.83
N ALA A 79 10.14 -0.09 4.43
CA ALA A 79 9.17 -1.17 4.42
C ALA A 79 9.65 -2.36 3.57
N PRO A 80 9.58 -3.60 4.08
CA PRO A 80 10.03 -4.78 3.32
C PRO A 80 9.10 -5.21 2.19
N THR A 81 7.86 -4.71 2.18
CA THR A 81 6.91 -4.92 1.09
C THR A 81 6.32 -3.58 0.69
N ILE A 82 6.31 -3.31 -0.60
CA ILE A 82 5.67 -2.12 -1.18
C ILE A 82 4.53 -2.60 -2.08
N LEU A 83 3.36 -2.00 -1.93
CA LEU A 83 2.22 -2.24 -2.80
C LEU A 83 2.07 -1.04 -3.73
N VAL A 84 2.10 -1.30 -5.04
CA VAL A 84 1.87 -0.28 -6.05
C VAL A 84 0.47 -0.47 -6.59
N VAL A 85 -0.37 0.53 -6.39
CA VAL A 85 -1.76 0.49 -6.85
C VAL A 85 -1.84 1.26 -8.16
N LEU A 86 -2.20 0.55 -9.22
CA LEU A 86 -2.31 1.10 -10.56
C LEU A 86 -3.78 1.24 -10.94
N ALA A 87 -4.10 2.28 -11.67
CA ALA A 87 -5.45 2.51 -12.16
C ALA A 87 -5.45 2.57 -13.68
N ASP A 88 -6.59 2.23 -14.29
CA ASP A 88 -6.79 2.46 -15.71
C ASP A 88 -6.83 3.97 -15.97
N ALA A 89 -6.01 4.44 -16.90
CA ALA A 89 -5.94 5.85 -17.27
C ALA A 89 -7.28 6.40 -17.80
N HIS A 90 -8.16 5.54 -18.25
CA HIS A 90 -9.49 5.91 -18.76
C HIS A 90 -10.57 5.82 -17.67
N ALA A 91 -10.24 5.42 -16.45
CA ALA A 91 -11.18 5.43 -15.33
C ALA A 91 -11.32 6.85 -14.78
N ASN A 92 -12.52 7.19 -14.29
CA ASN A 92 -12.78 8.52 -13.73
C ASN A 92 -12.04 8.77 -12.43
N CYS A 93 -11.83 7.72 -11.64
CA CYS A 93 -10.92 7.74 -10.49
C CYS A 93 -10.51 6.31 -10.13
N ALA A 94 -9.39 6.20 -9.48
CA ALA A 94 -8.83 4.92 -9.08
C ALA A 94 -9.37 4.45 -7.74
#